data_44e6b20a651477200845bf938388f2a0
#
_entry.id   44e6b20a651477200845bf938388f2a0
#
_cell.length_a   1.000
_cell.length_b   1.000
_cell.length_c   1.000
_cell.angle_alpha   90.00
_cell.angle_beta   90.00
_cell.angle_gamma   90.00
#
_symmetry.space_group_name_H-M   'P 1'
#
loop_
_entity.id
_entity.type
_entity.pdbx_description
1 polymer ?
#
loop_
_entity_poly.entity_id
_entity_poly.type
_entity_poly.pdbx_seq_one_letter_code
_entity_poly.pdbx_strand_id
1 'polypeptide(L)'
;MLDKARGGLYKRRMPFAERLVVFLACGLGTGRASYAPGTFGSLLALPACYGVSLLGEAASFAAAAAFVLPAVWIAGRAESLLGRKDAPGIVIDEMAGMLVTFAGIPFSPESALAGFLLFRAFDVLKPWPARLIEKRLAGGWGVVLDDVAAGVYGNLVLRLARGLLAGAGF
;
A
#
# COMPACT_ATOMS: atom_id res chain seq x y z
N MET A 1 15.12 -2.43 24.73
CA MET A 1 15.98 -1.36 24.18
C MET A 1 15.40 -0.70 22.91
N LEU A 2 14.41 -1.31 22.26
CA LEU A 2 13.75 -0.82 21.03
C LEU A 2 12.66 0.25 21.25
N ASP A 3 12.14 0.38 22.45
CA ASP A 3 11.02 1.28 22.78
C ASP A 3 11.44 2.77 22.93
N LYS A 4 12.69 3.02 23.30
CA LYS A 4 13.22 4.40 23.44
C LYS A 4 13.41 5.14 22.12
N ALA A 5 13.62 4.41 21.00
CA ALA A 5 13.76 5.00 19.67
C ALA A 5 12.42 5.43 19.07
N ARG A 6 11.32 4.74 19.41
CA ARG A 6 9.96 5.04 18.92
C ARG A 6 9.33 6.29 19.57
N GLY A 7 9.65 6.58 20.83
CA GLY A 7 9.11 7.73 21.55
C GLY A 7 9.85 9.06 21.32
N GLY A 8 11.11 9.03 20.85
CA GLY A 8 11.95 10.22 20.75
C GLY A 8 11.64 11.12 19.55
N LEU A 9 11.20 10.57 18.44
CA LEU A 9 10.90 11.30 17.19
C LEU A 9 9.61 12.13 17.27
N TYR A 10 8.68 11.77 18.14
CA TYR A 10 7.39 12.47 18.32
C TYR A 10 7.47 13.68 19.28
N LYS A 11 8.61 13.94 19.93
CA LYS A 11 8.79 15.05 20.90
C LYS A 11 9.04 16.41 20.26
N ARG A 12 9.32 16.50 18.95
CA ARG A 12 9.36 17.79 18.26
C ARG A 12 7.95 18.31 18.12
N ARG A 13 7.70 19.57 18.50
CA ARG A 13 6.43 20.26 18.21
C ARG A 13 6.31 20.45 16.71
N MET A 14 5.89 19.39 15.98
CA MET A 14 5.61 19.50 14.54
C MET A 14 4.40 20.41 14.32
N PRO A 15 4.44 21.29 13.31
CA PRO A 15 3.28 22.01 12.83
C PRO A 15 2.12 21.05 12.50
N PHE A 16 0.88 21.55 12.57
CA PHE A 16 -0.31 20.71 12.32
C PHE A 16 -0.24 20.01 10.96
N ALA A 17 0.19 20.72 9.90
CA ALA A 17 0.32 20.16 8.56
C ALA A 17 1.31 18.96 8.50
N GLU A 18 2.45 19.05 9.19
CA GLU A 18 3.43 17.95 9.22
C GLU A 18 2.88 16.75 9.99
N ARG A 19 2.14 16.99 11.08
CA ARG A 19 1.46 15.91 11.82
C ARG A 19 0.41 15.22 10.96
N LEU A 20 -0.33 15.98 10.15
CA LEU A 20 -1.32 15.43 9.23
C LEU A 20 -0.66 14.55 8.17
N VAL A 21 0.45 14.99 7.57
CA VAL A 21 1.22 14.19 6.61
C VAL A 21 1.66 12.87 7.23
N VAL A 22 2.26 12.89 8.42
CA VAL A 22 2.69 11.66 9.11
C VAL A 22 1.49 10.78 9.49
N PHE A 23 0.38 11.37 9.90
CA PHE A 23 -0.85 10.64 10.23
C PHE A 23 -1.43 9.91 9.02
N LEU A 24 -1.46 10.58 7.85
CA LEU A 24 -1.89 9.98 6.58
C LEU A 24 -0.91 8.90 6.11
N ALA A 25 0.40 9.19 6.16
CA ALA A 25 1.43 8.21 5.82
C ALA A 25 1.33 6.94 6.67
N CYS A 26 0.99 7.09 7.95
CA CYS A 26 0.78 5.98 8.87
C CYS A 26 -0.63 5.37 8.78
N GLY A 27 -1.36 5.55 7.70
CA GLY A 27 -2.69 4.96 7.49
C GLY A 27 -3.61 5.25 8.67
N LEU A 28 -3.85 6.55 8.96
CA LEU A 28 -4.69 7.02 10.06
C LEU A 28 -4.25 6.48 11.45
N GLY A 29 -3.00 6.05 11.58
CA GLY A 29 -2.41 5.54 12.80
C GLY A 29 -2.24 4.02 12.87
N THR A 30 -2.73 3.24 11.92
CA THR A 30 -2.56 1.77 11.87
C THR A 30 -1.08 1.37 11.76
N GLY A 31 -0.25 2.18 11.09
CA GLY A 31 1.20 2.01 11.00
C GLY A 31 1.95 2.10 12.34
N ARG A 32 1.26 2.50 13.44
CA ARG A 32 1.83 2.46 14.79
C ARG A 32 1.71 1.09 15.47
N ALA A 33 1.08 0.13 14.81
CA ALA A 33 1.00 -1.24 15.32
C ALA A 33 2.41 -1.76 15.63
N SER A 34 2.57 -2.38 16.79
CA SER A 34 3.86 -2.89 17.24
C SER A 34 4.32 -4.11 16.43
N TYR A 35 3.37 -4.79 15.78
CA TYR A 35 3.58 -5.99 15.00
C TYR A 35 2.93 -5.83 13.62
N ALA A 36 3.64 -6.16 12.56
CA ALA A 36 3.18 -6.18 11.17
C ALA A 36 2.37 -4.94 10.73
N PRO A 37 2.88 -3.69 10.88
CA PRO A 37 2.13 -2.48 10.55
C PRO A 37 1.60 -2.47 9.11
N GLY A 38 2.38 -2.97 8.13
CA GLY A 38 1.95 -3.07 6.74
C GLY A 38 0.75 -3.98 6.53
N THR A 39 0.60 -5.05 7.33
CA THR A 39 -0.61 -5.90 7.30
C THR A 39 -1.84 -5.09 7.69
N PHE A 40 -1.74 -4.25 8.73
CA PHE A 40 -2.84 -3.37 9.13
C PHE A 40 -3.10 -2.28 8.10
N GLY A 41 -2.06 -1.74 7.44
CA GLY A 41 -2.19 -0.81 6.31
C GLY A 41 -2.94 -1.43 5.13
N SER A 42 -2.58 -2.66 4.76
CA SER A 42 -3.25 -3.42 3.70
C SER A 42 -4.72 -3.72 4.04
N LEU A 43 -5.03 -4.10 5.28
CA LEU A 43 -6.40 -4.33 5.75
C LEU A 43 -7.21 -3.03 5.73
N LEU A 44 -6.62 -1.91 6.15
CA LEU A 44 -7.26 -0.60 6.12
C LEU A 44 -7.62 -0.18 4.70
N ALA A 45 -6.89 -0.63 3.69
CA ALA A 45 -7.17 -0.32 2.28
C ALA A 45 -8.41 -1.03 1.73
N LEU A 46 -8.85 -2.15 2.31
CA LEU A 46 -9.98 -2.94 1.78
C LEU A 46 -11.28 -2.15 1.58
N PRO A 47 -11.73 -1.29 2.49
CA PRO A 47 -12.90 -0.44 2.24
C PRO A 47 -12.73 0.48 1.04
N ALA A 48 -11.52 1.03 0.82
CA ALA A 48 -11.23 1.85 -0.36
C ALA A 48 -11.21 1.00 -1.64
N CYS A 49 -10.66 -0.21 -1.59
CA CYS A 49 -10.70 -1.17 -2.69
C CYS A 49 -12.15 -1.52 -3.08
N TYR A 50 -13.03 -1.74 -2.09
CA TYR A 50 -14.46 -1.90 -2.33
C TYR A 50 -15.05 -0.69 -3.05
N GLY A 51 -14.83 0.53 -2.54
CA GLY A 51 -15.33 1.75 -3.17
C GLY A 51 -14.84 1.90 -4.62
N VAL A 52 -13.56 1.63 -4.87
CA VAL A 52 -12.96 1.70 -6.22
C VAL A 52 -13.56 0.64 -7.15
N SER A 53 -13.86 -0.56 -6.66
CA SER A 53 -14.46 -1.63 -7.46
C SER A 53 -15.86 -1.28 -8.02
N LEU A 54 -16.56 -0.34 -7.37
CA LEU A 54 -17.89 0.13 -7.81
C LEU A 54 -17.83 1.09 -9.01
N LEU A 55 -16.66 1.64 -9.33
CA LEU A 55 -16.47 2.62 -10.40
C LEU A 55 -16.46 2.02 -11.82
N GLY A 56 -16.41 0.69 -11.93
CA GLY A 56 -16.16 0.00 -13.18
C GLY A 56 -14.67 -0.05 -13.54
N GLU A 57 -14.32 -0.82 -14.56
CA GLU A 57 -12.92 -1.21 -14.81
C GLU A 57 -11.99 -0.02 -15.09
N ALA A 58 -12.29 0.77 -16.12
CA ALA A 58 -11.43 1.89 -16.51
C ALA A 58 -11.28 2.95 -15.41
N ALA A 59 -12.38 3.29 -14.75
CA ALA A 59 -12.37 4.29 -13.68
C ALA A 59 -11.65 3.78 -12.42
N SER A 60 -11.67 2.48 -12.14
CA SER A 60 -10.92 1.90 -11.02
C SER A 60 -9.41 1.96 -11.25
N PHE A 61 -8.93 1.71 -12.48
CA PHE A 61 -7.52 1.91 -12.83
C PHE A 61 -7.11 3.38 -12.71
N ALA A 62 -7.94 4.28 -13.21
CA ALA A 62 -7.68 5.72 -13.10
C ALA A 62 -7.63 6.18 -11.63
N ALA A 63 -8.54 5.68 -10.78
CA ALA A 63 -8.56 6.00 -9.36
C ALA A 63 -7.32 5.45 -8.62
N ALA A 64 -6.92 4.21 -8.90
CA ALA A 64 -5.71 3.63 -8.33
C ALA A 64 -4.46 4.43 -8.76
N ALA A 65 -4.32 4.75 -10.05
CA ALA A 65 -3.21 5.56 -10.57
C ALA A 65 -3.20 6.97 -9.96
N ALA A 66 -4.38 7.62 -9.83
CA ALA A 66 -4.51 8.93 -9.22
C ALA A 66 -4.11 8.94 -7.73
N PHE A 67 -4.27 7.82 -7.02
CA PHE A 67 -3.85 7.69 -5.62
C PHE A 67 -2.34 7.54 -5.47
N VAL A 68 -1.64 6.97 -6.46
CA VAL A 68 -0.18 6.74 -6.39
C VAL A 68 0.59 8.04 -6.23
N LEU A 69 0.25 9.10 -6.96
CA LEU A 69 0.98 10.37 -6.89
C LEU A 69 0.95 11.03 -5.50
N PRO A 70 -0.23 11.24 -4.88
CA PRO A 70 -0.27 11.74 -3.51
C PRO A 70 0.39 10.77 -2.50
N ALA A 71 0.29 9.45 -2.69
CA ALA A 71 0.96 8.48 -1.83
C ALA A 71 2.48 8.66 -1.87
N VAL A 72 3.07 8.80 -3.06
CA VAL A 72 4.51 9.08 -3.24
C VAL A 72 4.92 10.37 -2.53
N TRP A 73 4.15 11.45 -2.70
CA TRP A 73 4.46 12.72 -2.04
C TRP A 73 4.36 12.61 -0.52
N ILE A 74 3.28 11.99 0.00
CA ILE A 74 3.04 11.81 1.43
C ILE A 74 4.13 10.91 2.06
N ALA A 75 4.44 9.76 1.43
CA ALA A 75 5.47 8.84 1.91
C ALA A 75 6.85 9.53 1.95
N GLY A 76 7.26 10.19 0.86
CA GLY A 76 8.55 10.90 0.81
C GLY A 76 8.65 12.04 1.82
N ARG A 77 7.55 12.78 2.03
CA ARG A 77 7.53 13.82 3.05
C ARG A 77 7.59 13.24 4.46
N ALA A 78 6.89 12.13 4.71
CA ALA A 78 6.93 11.44 5.99
C ALA A 78 8.32 10.88 6.31
N GLU A 79 9.02 10.26 5.34
CA GLU A 79 10.42 9.84 5.50
C GLU A 79 11.31 10.99 5.97
N SER A 80 11.21 12.14 5.30
CA SER A 80 11.98 13.34 5.65
C SER A 80 11.68 13.83 7.07
N LEU A 81 10.41 13.83 7.47
CA LEU A 81 9.96 14.26 8.81
C LEU A 81 10.38 13.27 9.90
N LEU A 82 10.35 11.99 9.61
CA LEU A 82 10.72 10.91 10.53
C LEU A 82 12.24 10.69 10.58
N GLY A 83 13.01 11.27 9.64
CA GLY A 83 14.46 11.15 9.56
C GLY A 83 14.96 9.72 9.30
N ARG A 84 14.11 8.88 8.68
CA ARG A 84 14.42 7.49 8.42
C ARG A 84 13.82 7.06 7.07
N LYS A 85 14.67 6.50 6.21
CA LYS A 85 14.24 5.87 4.95
C LYS A 85 13.37 4.66 5.30
N ASP A 86 12.26 4.51 4.56
CA ASP A 86 11.32 3.40 4.69
C ASP A 86 10.97 3.14 6.18
N ALA A 87 10.43 4.16 6.83
CA ALA A 87 10.09 4.05 8.25
C ALA A 87 8.93 3.04 8.42
N PRO A 88 9.09 2.02 9.29
CA PRO A 88 8.14 0.88 9.40
C PRO A 88 6.69 1.27 9.74
N GLY A 89 6.44 2.51 10.04
CA GLY A 89 5.11 3.04 10.32
C GLY A 89 4.46 3.72 9.12
N ILE A 90 5.18 3.90 8.02
CA ILE A 90 4.58 4.32 6.75
C ILE A 90 3.88 3.09 6.19
N VAL A 91 2.61 3.24 5.83
CA VAL A 91 1.73 2.16 5.31
C VAL A 91 0.82 2.65 4.17
N ILE A 92 1.02 3.89 3.71
CA ILE A 92 0.28 4.45 2.58
C ILE A 92 0.68 3.80 1.25
N ASP A 93 1.89 3.26 1.18
CA ASP A 93 2.45 2.44 0.11
C ASP A 93 1.67 1.12 -0.04
N GLU A 94 1.45 0.40 1.04
CA GLU A 94 0.61 -0.80 1.04
C GLU A 94 -0.83 -0.47 0.62
N MET A 95 -1.34 0.71 1.02
CA MET A 95 -2.67 1.14 0.57
C MET A 95 -2.70 1.38 -0.95
N ALA A 96 -1.66 1.99 -1.52
CA ALA A 96 -1.53 2.18 -2.96
C ALA A 96 -1.43 0.84 -3.71
N GLY A 97 -0.59 -0.08 -3.22
CA GLY A 97 -0.44 -1.44 -3.77
C GLY A 97 -1.74 -2.23 -3.73
N MET A 98 -2.49 -2.17 -2.64
CA MET A 98 -3.81 -2.79 -2.53
C MET A 98 -4.81 -2.21 -3.54
N LEU A 99 -4.88 -0.90 -3.72
CA LEU A 99 -5.75 -0.28 -4.73
C LEU A 99 -5.41 -0.76 -6.14
N VAL A 100 -4.12 -0.89 -6.46
CA VAL A 100 -3.67 -1.45 -7.74
C VAL A 100 -4.05 -2.93 -7.87
N THR A 101 -3.93 -3.71 -6.80
CA THR A 101 -4.34 -5.13 -6.77
C THR A 101 -5.81 -5.29 -7.14
N PHE A 102 -6.67 -4.38 -6.69
CA PHE A 102 -8.12 -4.45 -6.92
C PHE A 102 -8.61 -3.64 -8.12
N ALA A 103 -7.74 -2.95 -8.85
CA ALA A 103 -8.15 -2.19 -10.03
C ALA A 103 -8.81 -3.09 -11.09
N GLY A 104 -10.08 -2.84 -11.40
CA GLY A 104 -10.89 -3.63 -12.34
C GLY A 104 -11.22 -5.05 -11.87
N ILE A 105 -11.05 -5.35 -10.58
CA ILE A 105 -11.46 -6.62 -9.98
C ILE A 105 -12.75 -6.40 -9.20
N PRO A 106 -13.86 -7.11 -9.51
CA PRO A 106 -15.05 -7.10 -8.69
C PRO A 106 -14.75 -7.56 -7.26
N PHE A 107 -15.22 -6.78 -6.30
CA PHE A 107 -14.97 -7.04 -4.89
C PHE A 107 -15.98 -8.06 -4.34
N SER A 108 -15.49 -9.14 -3.77
CA SER A 108 -16.23 -10.14 -3.01
C SER A 108 -15.40 -10.57 -1.82
N PRO A 109 -15.95 -11.28 -0.81
CA PRO A 109 -15.16 -11.81 0.29
C PRO A 109 -13.99 -12.68 -0.18
N GLU A 110 -14.19 -13.50 -1.21
CA GLU A 110 -13.18 -14.39 -1.77
C GLU A 110 -12.09 -13.60 -2.48
N SER A 111 -12.46 -12.63 -3.33
CA SER A 111 -11.48 -11.76 -3.99
C SER A 111 -10.74 -10.89 -2.99
N ALA A 112 -11.42 -10.41 -1.93
CA ALA A 112 -10.80 -9.62 -0.86
C ALA A 112 -9.72 -10.43 -0.14
N LEU A 113 -10.02 -11.66 0.26
CA LEU A 113 -9.06 -12.54 0.91
C LEU A 113 -7.91 -12.91 -0.03
N ALA A 114 -8.22 -13.36 -1.26
CA ALA A 114 -7.21 -13.75 -2.23
C ALA A 114 -6.30 -12.57 -2.61
N GLY A 115 -6.87 -11.39 -2.90
CA GLY A 115 -6.13 -10.19 -3.25
C GLY A 115 -5.22 -9.71 -2.12
N PHE A 116 -5.73 -9.71 -0.89
CA PHE A 116 -4.91 -9.39 0.27
C PHE A 116 -3.72 -10.34 0.43
N LEU A 117 -3.95 -11.65 0.35
CA LEU A 117 -2.88 -12.65 0.49
C LEU A 117 -1.86 -12.54 -0.65
N LEU A 118 -2.31 -12.38 -1.89
CA LEU A 118 -1.43 -12.23 -3.05
C LEU A 118 -0.60 -10.95 -2.95
N PHE A 119 -1.22 -9.81 -2.65
CA PHE A 119 -0.49 -8.57 -2.45
C PHE A 119 0.59 -8.74 -1.37
N ARG A 120 0.23 -9.24 -0.18
CA ARG A 120 1.20 -9.44 0.91
C ARG A 120 2.31 -10.42 0.55
N ALA A 121 2.01 -11.47 -0.21
CA ALA A 121 3.02 -12.40 -0.69
C ALA A 121 4.03 -11.69 -1.61
N PHE A 122 3.57 -10.94 -2.61
CA PHE A 122 4.46 -10.25 -3.54
C PHE A 122 5.21 -9.09 -2.91
N ASP A 123 4.60 -8.36 -1.97
CA ASP A 123 5.24 -7.30 -1.22
C ASP A 123 6.38 -7.85 -0.33
N VAL A 124 6.18 -8.98 0.34
CA VAL A 124 7.24 -9.60 1.17
C VAL A 124 8.33 -10.26 0.32
N LEU A 125 7.95 -10.97 -0.75
CA LEU A 125 8.89 -11.69 -1.63
C LEU A 125 9.68 -10.73 -2.52
N LYS A 126 9.10 -9.58 -2.86
CA LYS A 126 9.67 -8.55 -3.73
C LYS A 126 10.31 -9.13 -4.99
N PRO A 127 9.52 -9.81 -5.86
CA PRO A 127 10.05 -10.31 -7.12
C PRO A 127 10.60 -9.18 -7.98
N TRP A 128 11.47 -9.52 -8.95
CA TRP A 128 11.92 -8.51 -9.90
C TRP A 128 10.72 -7.96 -10.69
N PRO A 129 10.50 -6.63 -10.88
CA PRO A 129 11.43 -5.54 -10.59
C PRO A 129 11.24 -4.86 -9.22
N ALA A 130 10.28 -5.26 -8.36
CA ALA A 130 9.96 -4.58 -7.11
C ALA A 130 11.22 -4.32 -6.26
N ARG A 131 12.04 -5.35 -6.04
CA ARG A 131 13.32 -5.21 -5.32
C ARG A 131 14.30 -4.23 -5.97
N LEU A 132 14.28 -4.09 -7.30
CA LEU A 132 15.13 -3.16 -8.02
C LEU A 132 14.65 -1.72 -7.84
N ILE A 133 13.34 -1.51 -7.85
CA ILE A 133 12.66 -0.23 -7.62
C ILE A 133 13.04 0.30 -6.24
N GLU A 134 12.83 -0.50 -5.18
CA GLU A 134 13.17 -0.17 -3.80
C GLU A 134 14.64 0.26 -3.64
N LYS A 135 15.56 -0.43 -4.34
CA LYS A 135 17.00 -0.15 -4.23
C LYS A 135 17.46 1.05 -5.04
N ARG A 136 16.85 1.32 -6.19
CA ARG A 136 17.32 2.36 -7.13
C ARG A 136 16.59 3.68 -6.98
N LEU A 137 15.34 3.66 -6.55
CA LEU A 137 14.57 4.88 -6.36
C LEU A 137 14.71 5.40 -4.93
N ALA A 138 14.79 6.71 -4.80
CA ALA A 138 14.90 7.39 -3.50
C ALA A 138 13.57 8.00 -3.08
N GLY A 139 13.39 8.16 -1.76
CA GLY A 139 12.22 8.81 -1.17
C GLY A 139 10.92 8.07 -1.49
N GLY A 140 9.82 8.78 -1.49
CA GLY A 140 8.48 8.18 -1.69
C GLY A 140 8.30 7.36 -2.97
N TRP A 141 9.09 7.61 -4.02
CA TRP A 141 9.05 6.80 -5.23
C TRP A 141 9.52 5.36 -4.98
N GLY A 142 10.62 5.19 -4.24
CA GLY A 142 11.13 3.85 -3.90
C GLY A 142 10.18 3.10 -2.98
N VAL A 143 9.60 3.79 -1.99
CA VAL A 143 8.70 3.23 -0.99
C VAL A 143 7.35 2.82 -1.60
N VAL A 144 6.79 3.61 -2.52
CA VAL A 144 5.44 3.34 -3.05
C VAL A 144 5.47 2.46 -4.29
N LEU A 145 6.46 2.62 -5.19
CA LEU A 145 6.42 1.91 -6.47
C LEU A 145 6.80 0.43 -6.36
N ASP A 146 7.51 -0.01 -5.34
CA ASP A 146 7.72 -1.45 -5.11
C ASP A 146 6.42 -2.14 -4.68
N ASP A 147 5.59 -1.49 -3.87
CA ASP A 147 4.25 -1.97 -3.50
C ASP A 147 3.27 -1.89 -4.67
N VAL A 148 3.36 -0.85 -5.50
CA VAL A 148 2.60 -0.78 -6.77
C VAL A 148 2.97 -1.98 -7.66
N ALA A 149 4.26 -2.33 -7.78
CA ALA A 149 4.69 -3.49 -8.54
C ALA A 149 4.15 -4.80 -7.93
N ALA A 150 4.17 -4.95 -6.61
CA ALA A 150 3.54 -6.08 -5.92
C ALA A 150 2.03 -6.14 -6.21
N GLY A 151 1.36 -4.97 -6.20
CA GLY A 151 -0.05 -4.84 -6.56
C GLY A 151 -0.37 -5.25 -7.98
N VAL A 152 0.48 -4.90 -8.94
CA VAL A 152 0.35 -5.36 -10.34
C VAL A 152 0.41 -6.88 -10.44
N TYR A 153 1.35 -7.53 -9.74
CA TYR A 153 1.40 -9.00 -9.70
C TYR A 153 0.15 -9.60 -9.09
N GLY A 154 -0.32 -9.06 -7.97
CA GLY A 154 -1.57 -9.49 -7.32
C GLY A 154 -2.77 -9.38 -8.26
N ASN A 155 -2.90 -8.25 -8.96
CA ASN A 155 -3.97 -8.00 -9.94
C ASN A 155 -3.92 -9.01 -11.09
N LEU A 156 -2.74 -9.24 -11.69
CA LEU A 156 -2.58 -10.19 -12.79
C LEU A 156 -2.97 -11.61 -12.37
N VAL A 157 -2.52 -12.07 -11.21
CA VAL A 157 -2.87 -13.40 -10.71
C VAL A 157 -4.36 -13.53 -10.44
N LEU A 158 -5.00 -12.50 -9.83
CA LEU A 158 -6.45 -12.49 -9.62
C LEU A 158 -7.23 -12.57 -10.94
N ARG A 159 -6.81 -11.80 -11.97
CA ARG A 159 -7.44 -11.84 -13.29
C ARG A 159 -7.32 -13.21 -13.94
N LEU A 160 -6.14 -13.80 -13.91
CA LEU A 160 -5.90 -15.14 -14.43
C LEU A 160 -6.77 -16.19 -13.73
N ALA A 161 -6.78 -16.20 -12.40
CA ALA A 161 -7.59 -17.13 -11.62
C ALA A 161 -9.08 -17.02 -11.95
N ARG A 162 -9.61 -15.79 -12.04
CA ARG A 162 -11.00 -15.55 -12.42
C ARG A 162 -11.32 -15.99 -13.84
N GLY A 163 -10.43 -15.74 -14.81
CA GLY A 163 -10.61 -16.19 -16.19
C GLY A 163 -10.69 -17.71 -16.29
N LEU A 164 -9.84 -18.43 -15.53
CA LEU A 164 -9.84 -19.89 -15.47
C LEU A 164 -11.12 -20.44 -14.84
N LEU A 165 -11.59 -19.84 -13.74
CA LEU A 165 -12.83 -20.25 -13.07
C LEU A 165 -14.05 -20.01 -13.96
N ALA A 166 -14.14 -18.86 -14.63
CA ALA A 166 -15.21 -18.56 -15.57
C ALA A 166 -15.23 -19.54 -16.78
N GLY A 167 -14.06 -19.93 -17.27
CA GLY A 167 -13.94 -20.94 -18.34
C GLY A 167 -14.27 -22.36 -17.90
N ALA A 168 -14.20 -22.65 -16.58
CA ALA A 168 -14.56 -23.95 -16.00
C ALA A 168 -16.07 -24.05 -15.63
N GLY A 169 -16.85 -23.00 -15.85
CA GLY A 169 -18.30 -23.01 -15.60
C GLY A 169 -18.71 -22.76 -14.14
N PHE A 170 -17.81 -22.18 -13.33
CA PHE A 170 -18.05 -21.75 -11.96
C PHE A 170 -18.25 -20.24 -11.88
#